data_f835973ce4136c5d7c3366163b6eef41
#
_entry.id   f835973ce4136c5d7c3366163b6eef41
#
_cell.length_a   1.000
_cell.length_b   1.000
_cell.length_c   1.000
_cell.angle_alpha   90.00
_cell.angle_beta   90.00
_cell.angle_gamma   90.00
#
_symmetry.space_group_name_H-M   'P 1'
#
loop_
_entity.id
_entity.type
_entity.pdbx_description
1 polymer ?
#
loop_
_entity_poly.entity_id
_entity_poly.type
_entity_poly.pdbx_seq_one_letter_code
_entity_poly.pdbx_strand_id
1 'polypeptide(L)'
;MIQIASVNVNGVRAAARKDMGSWVLETKPDVLCLQEVRAPRADLVELSTTGPLAADKPWEIYDDEASAKGRAGVAVLSRHKVLATSTNLGPADFDSAGRWLEAEIDFSGTTVTVISCYVHSGEADTPKQVEKYKFLDAMTLRMQELIDSGKHAVVVGDLNVGHTELDIKNWKGNLKNAGFLPEERAYFDGFQTMGWVDMGRVAHPGTPGPTPGGPIEARPSTMTPVGELIISWPPQNLPNSGRIIELIERQAMTPVGATTLQW
;
A
#
# COMPACT_ATOMS: atom_id res chain seq x y z
N MET A 1 -13.74 -7.17 -13.97
CA MET A 1 -12.87 -6.10 -13.43
C MET A 1 -12.52 -6.51 -12.02
N ILE A 2 -11.29 -6.43 -11.62
CA ILE A 2 -10.81 -6.77 -10.27
C ILE A 2 -10.47 -5.44 -9.58
N GLN A 3 -11.01 -5.26 -8.38
CA GLN A 3 -10.80 -4.06 -7.58
C GLN A 3 -9.87 -4.37 -6.40
N ILE A 4 -8.71 -3.72 -6.37
CA ILE A 4 -7.77 -3.79 -5.25
C ILE A 4 -7.82 -2.42 -4.55
N ALA A 5 -8.14 -2.43 -3.27
CA ALA A 5 -8.15 -1.23 -2.45
C ALA A 5 -6.98 -1.23 -1.47
N SER A 6 -6.36 -0.08 -1.27
CA SER A 6 -5.30 0.11 -0.28
C SER A 6 -5.65 1.25 0.67
N VAL A 7 -5.47 1.05 1.98
CA VAL A 7 -5.86 2.03 3.00
C VAL A 7 -4.89 1.99 4.18
N ASN A 8 -4.19 3.09 4.44
CA ASN A 8 -3.56 3.29 5.74
C ASN A 8 -4.65 3.65 6.76
N VAL A 9 -4.96 2.73 7.66
CA VAL A 9 -6.08 2.87 8.62
C VAL A 9 -5.71 3.60 9.89
N ASN A 10 -4.41 3.83 10.14
CA ASN A 10 -3.93 4.45 11.38
C ASN A 10 -4.63 3.88 12.63
N GLY A 11 -4.72 2.55 12.68
CA GLY A 11 -5.42 1.77 13.70
C GLY A 11 -6.80 1.30 13.25
N VAL A 12 -6.91 0.02 12.87
CA VAL A 12 -8.12 -0.58 12.30
C VAL A 12 -9.35 -0.45 13.20
N ARG A 13 -9.18 -0.53 14.53
CA ARG A 13 -10.28 -0.32 15.50
C ARG A 13 -10.84 1.10 15.46
N ALA A 14 -9.98 2.08 15.24
CA ALA A 14 -10.41 3.48 15.13
C ALA A 14 -11.08 3.74 13.77
N ALA A 15 -10.55 3.18 12.70
CA ALA A 15 -11.13 3.26 11.36
C ALA A 15 -12.52 2.61 11.30
N ALA A 16 -12.67 1.42 11.91
CA ALA A 16 -13.94 0.70 11.96
C ALA A 16 -15.06 1.45 12.73
N ARG A 17 -14.70 2.25 13.73
CA ARG A 17 -15.67 3.11 14.44
C ARG A 17 -16.10 4.36 13.66
N LYS A 18 -15.47 4.64 12.54
CA LYS A 18 -15.82 5.71 11.61
C LYS A 18 -16.57 5.10 10.40
N ASP A 19 -16.46 5.71 9.24
CA ASP A 19 -17.23 5.28 8.06
C ASP A 19 -16.55 4.22 7.21
N MET A 20 -15.49 3.56 7.69
CA MET A 20 -14.76 2.58 6.89
C MET A 20 -15.64 1.40 6.49
N GLY A 21 -16.54 0.95 7.39
CA GLY A 21 -17.47 -0.13 7.09
C GLY A 21 -18.44 0.23 5.96
N SER A 22 -19.03 1.42 6.00
CA SER A 22 -19.89 1.93 4.93
C SER A 22 -19.16 2.00 3.60
N TRP A 23 -17.91 2.48 3.62
CA TRP A 23 -17.08 2.54 2.42
C TRP A 23 -16.76 1.14 1.86
N VAL A 24 -16.43 0.14 2.68
CA VAL A 24 -16.22 -1.24 2.23
C VAL A 24 -17.48 -1.83 1.58
N LEU A 25 -18.66 -1.57 2.15
CA LEU A 25 -19.92 -2.02 1.60
C LEU A 25 -20.30 -1.33 0.30
N GLU A 26 -19.94 -0.07 0.14
CA GLU A 26 -20.19 0.72 -1.06
C GLU A 26 -19.23 0.33 -2.19
N THR A 27 -17.93 0.29 -1.91
CA THR A 27 -16.91 0.04 -2.93
C THR A 27 -16.75 -1.43 -3.29
N LYS A 28 -17.05 -2.33 -2.36
CA LYS A 28 -16.99 -3.80 -2.53
C LYS A 28 -15.68 -4.30 -3.15
N PRO A 29 -14.51 -3.90 -2.64
CA PRO A 29 -13.26 -4.31 -3.26
C PRO A 29 -13.10 -5.83 -3.27
N ASP A 30 -12.46 -6.37 -4.28
CA ASP A 30 -12.10 -7.80 -4.36
C ASP A 30 -10.95 -8.13 -3.40
N VAL A 31 -10.03 -7.18 -3.24
CA VAL A 31 -8.91 -7.26 -2.30
C VAL A 31 -8.79 -5.93 -1.55
N LEU A 32 -8.63 -6.01 -0.24
CA LEU A 32 -8.42 -4.86 0.64
C LEU A 32 -7.07 -4.99 1.36
N CYS A 33 -6.14 -4.12 1.01
CA CYS A 33 -4.82 -4.02 1.64
C CYS A 33 -4.84 -2.93 2.71
N LEU A 34 -4.40 -3.26 3.92
CA LEU A 34 -4.39 -2.35 5.05
C LEU A 34 -2.97 -2.08 5.53
N GLN A 35 -2.67 -0.84 5.88
CA GLN A 35 -1.44 -0.44 6.54
C GLN A 35 -1.76 0.21 7.88
N GLU A 36 -0.82 0.15 8.81
CA GLU A 36 -0.98 0.63 10.18
C GLU A 36 -2.21 0.03 10.88
N VAL A 37 -2.38 -1.29 10.77
CA VAL A 37 -3.46 -2.03 11.43
C VAL A 37 -3.45 -1.79 12.95
N ARG A 38 -2.26 -1.76 13.57
CA ARG A 38 -2.02 -1.40 14.99
C ARG A 38 -2.91 -2.14 15.99
N ALA A 39 -3.31 -3.36 15.65
CA ALA A 39 -4.19 -4.19 16.44
C ALA A 39 -3.76 -5.66 16.33
N PRO A 40 -4.03 -6.50 17.35
CA PRO A 40 -3.84 -7.93 17.25
C PRO A 40 -4.70 -8.54 16.14
N ARG A 41 -4.23 -9.66 15.58
CA ARG A 41 -4.97 -10.43 14.57
C ARG A 41 -6.42 -10.71 15.00
N ALA A 42 -6.66 -11.03 16.27
CA ALA A 42 -8.00 -11.33 16.77
C ALA A 42 -9.00 -10.18 16.52
N ASP A 43 -8.57 -8.95 16.77
CA ASP A 43 -9.39 -7.76 16.54
C ASP A 43 -9.67 -7.55 15.05
N LEU A 44 -8.64 -7.75 14.19
CA LEU A 44 -8.81 -7.65 12.75
C LEU A 44 -9.82 -8.68 12.23
N VAL A 45 -9.70 -9.92 12.69
CA VAL A 45 -10.62 -11.01 12.33
C VAL A 45 -12.05 -10.68 12.78
N GLU A 46 -12.25 -10.27 14.02
CA GLU A 46 -13.58 -9.90 14.53
C GLU A 46 -14.20 -8.77 13.71
N LEU A 47 -13.46 -7.69 13.47
CA LEU A 47 -13.93 -6.55 12.70
C LEU A 47 -14.29 -6.92 11.26
N SER A 48 -13.58 -7.88 10.66
CA SER A 48 -13.73 -8.26 9.25
C SER A 48 -14.69 -9.44 9.02
N THR A 49 -15.11 -10.14 10.07
CA THR A 49 -16.07 -11.26 9.95
C THR A 49 -17.45 -10.93 10.45
N THR A 50 -17.55 -10.27 11.60
CA THR A 50 -18.82 -9.94 12.27
C THR A 50 -18.99 -8.46 12.56
N GLY A 51 -17.90 -7.69 12.46
CA GLY A 51 -17.85 -6.27 12.73
C GLY A 51 -18.08 -5.39 11.49
N PRO A 52 -17.75 -4.09 11.58
CA PRO A 52 -18.05 -3.12 10.54
C PRO A 52 -17.33 -3.36 9.20
N LEU A 53 -16.22 -4.10 9.18
CA LEU A 53 -15.49 -4.43 7.94
C LEU A 53 -15.97 -5.74 7.30
N ALA A 54 -16.98 -6.39 7.88
CA ALA A 54 -17.58 -7.58 7.30
C ALA A 54 -18.18 -7.26 5.93
N ALA A 55 -17.94 -8.14 4.97
CA ALA A 55 -18.41 -8.01 3.62
C ALA A 55 -19.56 -8.99 3.34
N ASP A 56 -20.29 -8.75 2.26
CA ASP A 56 -21.34 -9.66 1.77
C ASP A 56 -20.79 -11.05 1.39
N LYS A 57 -19.54 -11.11 0.96
CA LYS A 57 -18.77 -12.33 0.74
C LYS A 57 -17.64 -12.38 1.77
N PRO A 58 -17.48 -13.50 2.50
CA PRO A 58 -16.42 -13.63 3.52
C PRO A 58 -15.03 -13.33 2.97
N TRP A 59 -14.21 -12.67 3.80
CA TRP A 59 -12.81 -12.45 3.53
C TRP A 59 -11.95 -13.66 3.90
N GLU A 60 -10.97 -13.98 3.06
CA GLU A 60 -9.76 -14.66 3.51
C GLU A 60 -8.82 -13.59 4.07
N ILE A 61 -8.42 -13.72 5.35
CA ILE A 61 -7.73 -12.67 6.11
C ILE A 61 -6.32 -13.11 6.43
N TYR A 62 -5.36 -12.33 5.97
CA TYR A 62 -3.93 -12.51 6.24
C TYR A 62 -3.34 -11.21 6.75
N ASP A 63 -2.39 -11.31 7.68
CA ASP A 63 -1.74 -10.14 8.28
C ASP A 63 -0.30 -10.44 8.68
N ASP A 64 0.49 -9.39 8.72
CA ASP A 64 1.81 -9.32 9.34
C ASP A 64 1.71 -8.35 10.52
N GLU A 65 1.55 -8.91 11.74
CA GLU A 65 1.46 -8.14 12.97
C GLU A 65 2.86 -7.73 13.43
N ALA A 66 3.06 -6.44 13.69
CA ALA A 66 4.33 -5.99 14.25
C ALA A 66 4.54 -6.51 15.67
N SER A 67 5.75 -6.97 15.99
CA SER A 67 6.13 -7.38 17.36
C SER A 67 5.96 -6.26 18.39
N ALA A 68 6.13 -5.00 17.97
CA ALA A 68 5.89 -3.83 18.79
C ALA A 68 4.39 -3.49 18.82
N LYS A 69 3.73 -3.76 19.95
CA LYS A 69 2.29 -3.52 20.13
C LYS A 69 1.86 -2.11 19.75
N GLY A 70 0.76 -2.01 19.00
CA GLY A 70 0.15 -0.75 18.60
C GLY A 70 0.94 0.04 17.56
N ARG A 71 1.88 -0.60 16.88
CA ARG A 71 2.68 0.00 15.80
C ARG A 71 2.57 -0.81 14.53
N ALA A 72 2.72 -0.15 13.39
CA ALA A 72 2.71 -0.80 12.07
C ALA A 72 1.57 -1.82 11.89
N GLY A 73 1.87 -2.97 11.31
CA GLY A 73 0.91 -4.01 10.95
C GLY A 73 0.34 -3.76 9.56
N VAL A 74 0.50 -4.75 8.69
CA VAL A 74 -0.13 -4.76 7.36
C VAL A 74 -1.06 -5.95 7.22
N ALA A 75 -2.08 -5.85 6.36
CA ALA A 75 -2.99 -6.96 6.11
C ALA A 75 -3.44 -6.98 4.65
N VAL A 76 -3.83 -8.17 4.21
CA VAL A 76 -4.52 -8.42 2.94
C VAL A 76 -5.79 -9.22 3.25
N LEU A 77 -6.93 -8.64 2.90
CA LEU A 77 -8.23 -9.28 2.96
C LEU A 77 -8.68 -9.55 1.52
N SER A 78 -8.94 -10.81 1.17
CA SER A 78 -9.29 -11.20 -0.19
C SER A 78 -10.66 -11.89 -0.25
N ARG A 79 -11.45 -11.57 -1.28
CA ARG A 79 -12.67 -12.30 -1.64
C ARG A 79 -12.40 -13.45 -2.58
N HIS A 80 -11.18 -13.56 -3.06
CA HIS A 80 -10.67 -14.61 -3.94
C HIS A 80 -9.74 -15.54 -3.17
N LYS A 81 -9.54 -16.73 -3.68
CA LYS A 81 -8.69 -17.73 -3.06
C LYS A 81 -7.23 -17.27 -3.01
N VAL A 82 -6.66 -17.25 -1.83
CA VAL A 82 -5.24 -17.02 -1.60
C VAL A 82 -4.50 -18.36 -1.65
N LEU A 83 -3.52 -18.47 -2.53
CA LEU A 83 -2.77 -19.69 -2.77
C LEU A 83 -1.56 -19.82 -1.83
N ALA A 84 -0.90 -18.69 -1.56
CA ALA A 84 0.26 -18.59 -0.69
C ALA A 84 0.39 -17.19 -0.12
N THR A 85 1.09 -17.07 1.00
CA THR A 85 1.48 -15.78 1.60
C THR A 85 2.92 -15.79 2.05
N SER A 86 3.55 -14.62 2.08
CA SER A 86 4.90 -14.43 2.62
C SER A 86 5.03 -13.06 3.27
N THR A 87 5.69 -13.02 4.41
CA THR A 87 6.11 -11.77 5.07
C THR A 87 7.61 -11.53 4.93
N ASN A 88 8.30 -12.41 4.20
CA ASN A 88 9.74 -12.34 4.04
C ASN A 88 10.13 -11.30 3.00
N LEU A 89 10.79 -10.25 3.45
CA LEU A 89 11.38 -9.22 2.60
C LEU A 89 12.91 -9.41 2.40
N GLY A 90 13.49 -10.48 2.94
CA GLY A 90 14.91 -10.82 2.81
C GLY A 90 15.66 -10.79 4.14
N PRO A 91 16.25 -9.66 4.58
CA PRO A 91 16.97 -9.62 5.85
C PRO A 91 16.07 -9.90 7.05
N ALA A 92 16.53 -10.75 7.97
CA ALA A 92 15.79 -11.13 9.19
C ALA A 92 15.41 -9.94 10.10
N ASP A 93 16.07 -8.80 9.93
CA ASP A 93 15.73 -7.56 10.66
C ASP A 93 14.30 -7.08 10.40
N PHE A 94 13.68 -7.52 9.29
CA PHE A 94 12.30 -7.16 8.94
C PHE A 94 11.28 -8.23 9.29
N ASP A 95 11.71 -9.39 9.77
CA ASP A 95 10.86 -10.53 10.13
C ASP A 95 9.89 -10.17 11.22
N SER A 96 9.02 -9.68 11.48
CA SER A 96 8.17 -9.21 12.58
C SER A 96 8.02 -7.68 12.63
N ALA A 97 8.41 -7.01 11.57
CA ALA A 97 8.25 -5.57 11.49
C ALA A 97 6.81 -5.13 11.23
N GLY A 98 5.97 -6.04 10.72
CA GLY A 98 4.59 -5.74 10.36
C GLY A 98 4.49 -4.74 9.20
N ARG A 99 5.32 -4.92 8.16
CA ARG A 99 5.48 -3.91 7.10
C ARG A 99 5.41 -4.44 5.68
N TRP A 100 5.43 -5.76 5.52
CA TRP A 100 5.43 -6.40 4.22
C TRP A 100 4.63 -7.69 4.24
N LEU A 101 3.60 -7.79 3.42
CA LEU A 101 2.81 -8.99 3.26
C LEU A 101 2.49 -9.21 1.80
N GLU A 102 2.94 -10.31 1.27
CA GLU A 102 2.61 -10.81 -0.06
C GLU A 102 1.47 -11.83 0.02
N ALA A 103 0.52 -11.76 -0.89
CA ALA A 103 -0.53 -12.75 -1.07
C ALA A 103 -0.62 -13.12 -2.55
N GLU A 104 -0.37 -14.39 -2.89
CA GLU A 104 -0.63 -14.92 -4.22
C GLU A 104 -2.12 -15.26 -4.34
N ILE A 105 -2.85 -14.52 -5.15
CA ILE A 105 -4.31 -14.59 -5.26
C ILE A 105 -4.70 -15.13 -6.64
N ASP A 106 -5.60 -16.12 -6.64
CA ASP A 106 -6.18 -16.68 -7.89
C ASP A 106 -7.41 -15.88 -8.32
N PHE A 107 -7.26 -15.13 -9.39
CA PHE A 107 -8.36 -14.42 -10.06
C PHE A 107 -8.90 -15.24 -11.24
N SER A 108 -9.52 -16.35 -10.94
CA SER A 108 -10.14 -17.25 -11.94
C SER A 108 -9.13 -17.77 -12.98
N GLY A 109 -8.02 -18.30 -12.50
CA GLY A 109 -6.97 -18.91 -13.32
C GLY A 109 -5.81 -17.96 -13.65
N THR A 110 -5.88 -16.71 -13.25
CA THR A 110 -4.74 -15.78 -13.30
C THR A 110 -4.26 -15.50 -11.88
N THR A 111 -3.04 -15.91 -11.57
CA THR A 111 -2.43 -15.65 -10.26
C THR A 111 -1.74 -14.29 -10.29
N VAL A 112 -2.04 -13.46 -9.30
CA VAL A 112 -1.38 -12.18 -9.07
C VAL A 112 -0.86 -12.13 -7.63
N THR A 113 0.38 -11.73 -7.45
CA THR A 113 0.95 -11.43 -6.14
C THR A 113 0.55 -10.01 -5.74
N VAL A 114 -0.35 -9.89 -4.77
CA VAL A 114 -0.76 -8.60 -4.21
C VAL A 114 0.03 -8.37 -2.93
N ILE A 115 0.68 -7.23 -2.83
CA ILE A 115 1.60 -6.91 -1.74
C ILE A 115 1.09 -5.68 -1.00
N SER A 116 0.80 -5.84 0.30
CA SER A 116 0.52 -4.72 1.21
C SER A 116 1.82 -4.30 1.90
N CYS A 117 2.25 -3.06 1.66
CA CYS A 117 3.53 -2.54 2.12
C CYS A 117 3.35 -1.29 3.00
N TYR A 118 4.16 -1.17 4.06
CA TYR A 118 4.25 0.02 4.88
C TYR A 118 5.71 0.40 5.13
N VAL A 119 6.24 1.27 4.29
CA VAL A 119 7.63 1.77 4.42
C VAL A 119 7.75 2.66 5.66
N HIS A 120 8.91 2.65 6.29
CA HIS A 120 9.20 3.56 7.41
C HIS A 120 9.07 5.02 6.98
N SER A 121 8.47 5.87 7.83
CA SER A 121 8.41 7.31 7.53
C SER A 121 9.79 7.96 7.45
N GLY A 122 10.77 7.41 8.18
CA GLY A 122 12.11 7.98 8.23
C GLY A 122 12.16 9.27 9.06
N GLU A 123 13.37 9.79 9.21
CA GLU A 123 13.67 11.11 9.78
C GLU A 123 15.07 11.47 9.32
N ALA A 124 15.22 12.54 8.53
CA ALA A 124 16.48 12.93 7.92
C ALA A 124 17.60 13.03 8.97
N ASP A 125 18.81 12.60 8.60
CA ASP A 125 20.02 12.64 9.44
C ASP A 125 19.94 11.83 10.76
N THR A 126 19.03 10.84 10.83
CA THR A 126 18.88 10.00 12.02
C THR A 126 18.97 8.50 11.68
N PRO A 127 19.16 7.61 12.69
CA PRO A 127 19.11 6.16 12.48
C PRO A 127 17.80 5.66 11.85
N LYS A 128 16.69 6.37 12.03
CA LYS A 128 15.40 6.01 11.40
C LYS A 128 15.45 6.11 9.88
N GLN A 129 16.22 7.07 9.35
CA GLN A 129 16.43 7.20 7.91
C GLN A 129 17.27 6.05 7.37
N VAL A 130 18.26 5.61 8.13
CA VAL A 130 19.08 4.44 7.77
C VAL A 130 18.22 3.17 7.71
N GLU A 131 17.34 2.96 8.68
CA GLU A 131 16.40 1.82 8.67
C GLU A 131 15.45 1.89 7.46
N LYS A 132 14.98 3.07 7.09
CA LYS A 132 14.16 3.25 5.88
C LYS A 132 14.91 2.86 4.62
N TYR A 133 16.17 3.26 4.48
CA TYR A 133 16.99 2.88 3.32
C TYR A 133 17.23 1.37 3.27
N LYS A 134 17.55 0.73 4.38
CA LYS A 134 17.67 -0.74 4.42
C LYS A 134 16.40 -1.45 3.96
N PHE A 135 15.24 -0.93 4.36
CA PHE A 135 13.96 -1.47 3.91
C PHE A 135 13.76 -1.28 2.41
N LEU A 136 14.06 -0.09 1.88
CA LEU A 136 13.96 0.20 0.44
C LEU A 136 14.95 -0.63 -0.38
N ASP A 137 16.16 -0.90 0.14
CA ASP A 137 17.13 -1.80 -0.48
C ASP A 137 16.59 -3.23 -0.57
N ALA A 138 16.04 -3.76 0.53
CA ALA A 138 15.43 -5.09 0.56
C ALA A 138 14.21 -5.16 -0.37
N MET A 139 13.37 -4.14 -0.38
CA MET A 139 12.24 -4.02 -1.30
C MET A 139 12.71 -4.03 -2.75
N THR A 140 13.79 -3.31 -3.08
CA THR A 140 14.36 -3.28 -4.42
C THR A 140 14.77 -4.67 -4.89
N LEU A 141 15.47 -5.42 -4.04
CA LEU A 141 15.88 -6.80 -4.36
C LEU A 141 14.66 -7.70 -4.56
N ARG A 142 13.66 -7.61 -3.67
CA ARG A 142 12.45 -8.42 -3.80
C ARG A 142 11.64 -8.09 -5.06
N MET A 143 11.55 -6.82 -5.40
CA MET A 143 10.89 -6.38 -6.64
C MET A 143 11.60 -6.92 -7.88
N GLN A 144 12.93 -6.99 -7.88
CA GLN A 144 13.70 -7.62 -8.97
C GLN A 144 13.41 -9.13 -9.05
N GLU A 145 13.38 -9.84 -7.92
CA GLU A 145 13.04 -11.27 -7.89
C GLU A 145 11.63 -11.55 -8.46
N LEU A 146 10.66 -10.68 -8.18
CA LEU A 146 9.30 -10.79 -8.74
C LEU A 146 9.32 -10.65 -10.26
N ILE A 147 10.09 -9.70 -10.79
CA ILE A 147 10.31 -9.56 -12.24
C ILE A 147 10.91 -10.83 -12.82
N ASP A 148 12.03 -11.30 -12.25
CA ASP A 148 12.79 -12.44 -12.74
C ASP A 148 11.95 -13.74 -12.71
N SER A 149 11.02 -13.83 -11.77
CA SER A 149 10.08 -14.96 -11.68
C SER A 149 9.00 -14.96 -12.78
N GLY A 150 8.81 -13.85 -13.48
CA GLY A 150 7.76 -13.68 -14.47
C GLY A 150 6.34 -13.64 -13.90
N LYS A 151 6.18 -13.55 -12.57
CA LYS A 151 4.88 -13.46 -11.91
C LYS A 151 4.26 -12.06 -12.10
N HIS A 152 2.93 -12.03 -12.22
CA HIS A 152 2.22 -10.77 -12.10
C HIS A 152 2.26 -10.30 -10.65
N ALA A 153 2.64 -9.07 -10.40
CA ALA A 153 2.71 -8.53 -9.06
C ALA A 153 2.20 -7.08 -9.01
N VAL A 154 1.58 -6.72 -7.90
CA VAL A 154 1.09 -5.38 -7.58
C VAL A 154 1.54 -5.03 -6.17
N VAL A 155 2.32 -3.98 -6.02
CA VAL A 155 2.70 -3.43 -4.71
C VAL A 155 1.80 -2.24 -4.42
N VAL A 156 1.10 -2.29 -3.30
CA VAL A 156 0.26 -1.21 -2.81
C VAL A 156 0.59 -0.89 -1.36
N GLY A 157 0.34 0.31 -0.93
CA GLY A 157 0.49 0.69 0.46
C GLY A 157 1.09 2.06 0.68
N ASP A 158 1.40 2.35 1.93
CA ASP A 158 2.01 3.61 2.34
C ASP A 158 3.53 3.53 2.22
N LEU A 159 4.06 4.07 1.17
CA LEU A 159 5.51 4.03 0.88
C LEU A 159 6.28 5.20 1.52
N ASN A 160 5.59 6.15 2.13
CA ASN A 160 6.20 7.28 2.81
C ASN A 160 7.26 8.03 1.99
N VAL A 161 7.11 8.06 0.66
CA VAL A 161 7.96 8.79 -0.29
C VAL A 161 7.11 9.46 -1.36
N GLY A 162 7.26 10.76 -1.54
CA GLY A 162 6.82 11.44 -2.74
C GLY A 162 7.90 11.31 -3.82
N HIS A 163 7.56 10.74 -4.97
CA HIS A 163 8.51 10.54 -6.05
C HIS A 163 8.79 11.84 -6.80
N THR A 164 7.75 12.57 -7.14
CA THR A 164 7.85 13.79 -7.93
C THR A 164 7.33 15.02 -7.18
N GLU A 165 7.55 16.19 -7.76
CA GLU A 165 7.03 17.45 -7.22
C GLU A 165 5.50 17.50 -7.21
N LEU A 166 4.86 16.67 -8.01
CA LEU A 166 3.41 16.55 -8.09
C LEU A 166 2.82 15.79 -6.90
N ASP A 167 3.63 14.99 -6.20
CA ASP A 167 3.18 14.10 -5.13
C ASP A 167 3.12 14.81 -3.77
N ILE A 168 3.66 16.02 -3.67
CA ILE A 168 3.73 16.74 -2.41
C ILE A 168 3.44 18.23 -2.58
N LYS A 169 2.50 18.78 -1.81
CA LYS A 169 2.01 20.16 -1.95
C LYS A 169 3.09 21.22 -1.77
N ASN A 170 4.00 21.05 -0.83
CA ASN A 170 5.09 21.99 -0.54
C ASN A 170 6.45 21.35 -0.81
N TRP A 171 6.63 20.82 -2.02
CA TRP A 171 7.84 20.10 -2.38
C TRP A 171 9.13 20.89 -2.13
N LYS A 172 9.15 22.21 -2.40
CA LYS A 172 10.33 23.07 -2.18
C LYS A 172 10.74 23.13 -0.71
N GLY A 173 9.78 23.15 0.20
CA GLY A 173 10.02 23.13 1.64
C GLY A 173 10.41 21.74 2.17
N ASN A 174 10.20 20.69 1.39
CA ASN A 174 10.43 19.30 1.80
C ASN A 174 11.70 18.67 1.19
N LEU A 175 12.47 19.38 0.37
CA LEU A 175 13.69 18.86 -0.29
C LEU A 175 14.74 18.27 0.66
N LYS A 176 14.69 18.62 1.94
CA LYS A 176 15.60 18.12 2.98
C LYS A 176 14.90 17.30 4.05
N ASN A 177 13.63 16.97 3.84
CA ASN A 177 12.83 16.22 4.79
C ASN A 177 12.66 14.77 4.33
N ALA A 178 12.66 13.83 5.29
CA ALA A 178 12.29 12.45 5.01
C ALA A 178 10.91 12.40 4.33
N GLY A 179 10.77 11.49 3.37
CA GLY A 179 9.62 11.40 2.48
C GLY A 179 9.78 12.16 1.17
N PHE A 180 10.83 13.00 1.02
CA PHE A 180 11.11 13.71 -0.23
C PHE A 180 12.61 13.96 -0.48
N LEU A 181 13.49 13.23 0.20
CA LEU A 181 14.92 13.30 -0.03
C LEU A 181 15.27 12.80 -1.44
N PRO A 182 16.31 13.39 -2.09
CA PRO A 182 16.74 12.94 -3.40
C PRO A 182 17.05 11.42 -3.46
N GLU A 183 17.65 10.90 -2.40
CA GLU A 183 18.01 9.49 -2.28
C GLU A 183 16.75 8.59 -2.20
N GLU A 184 15.70 9.01 -1.51
CA GLU A 184 14.43 8.30 -1.45
C GLU A 184 13.74 8.27 -2.82
N ARG A 185 13.75 9.41 -3.51
CA ARG A 185 13.17 9.53 -4.86
C ARG A 185 13.91 8.67 -5.89
N ALA A 186 15.23 8.55 -5.74
CA ALA A 186 16.06 7.71 -6.63
C ALA A 186 15.66 6.22 -6.59
N TYR A 187 15.12 5.70 -5.46
CA TYR A 187 14.57 4.34 -5.42
C TYR A 187 13.41 4.18 -6.40
N PHE A 188 12.53 5.16 -6.48
CA PHE A 188 11.38 5.13 -7.38
C PHE A 188 11.78 5.27 -8.84
N ASP A 189 12.78 6.10 -9.14
CA ASP A 189 13.42 6.12 -10.47
C ASP A 189 13.98 4.73 -10.83
N GLY A 190 14.61 4.06 -9.85
CA GLY A 190 15.12 2.70 -9.96
C GLY A 190 14.01 1.69 -10.24
N PHE A 191 12.89 1.74 -9.53
CA PHE A 191 11.74 0.85 -9.76
C PHE A 191 11.20 1.00 -11.17
N GLN A 192 11.03 2.23 -11.67
CA GLN A 192 10.61 2.48 -13.04
C GLN A 192 11.64 1.97 -14.07
N THR A 193 12.93 2.15 -13.79
CA THR A 193 14.01 1.65 -14.66
C THR A 193 14.03 0.12 -14.75
N MET A 194 13.67 -0.58 -13.66
CA MET A 194 13.49 -2.03 -13.66
C MET A 194 12.25 -2.48 -14.45
N GLY A 195 11.35 -1.54 -14.78
CA GLY A 195 10.13 -1.81 -15.57
C GLY A 195 8.84 -1.81 -14.76
N TRP A 196 8.89 -1.50 -13.47
CA TRP A 196 7.67 -1.27 -12.70
C TRP A 196 6.97 0.01 -13.15
N VAL A 197 5.65 0.01 -13.07
CA VAL A 197 4.81 1.11 -13.56
C VAL A 197 4.01 1.71 -12.40
N ASP A 198 4.18 3.01 -12.17
CA ASP A 198 3.31 3.77 -11.29
C ASP A 198 1.95 3.98 -11.95
N MET A 199 0.99 3.13 -11.58
CA MET A 199 -0.36 3.14 -12.17
C MET A 199 -1.12 4.43 -11.81
N GLY A 200 -0.91 4.98 -10.62
CA GLY A 200 -1.52 6.24 -10.21
C GLY A 200 -1.04 7.39 -11.11
N ARG A 201 0.26 7.42 -11.39
CA ARG A 201 0.84 8.45 -12.24
C ARG A 201 0.48 8.25 -13.73
N VAL A 202 0.38 7.01 -14.19
CA VAL A 202 -0.10 6.71 -15.54
C VAL A 202 -1.54 7.17 -15.73
N ALA A 203 -2.38 6.95 -14.75
CA ALA A 203 -3.78 7.35 -14.79
C ALA A 203 -3.96 8.88 -14.74
N HIS A 204 -3.07 9.59 -14.01
CA HIS A 204 -3.15 11.04 -13.80
C HIS A 204 -1.86 11.78 -14.19
N PRO A 205 -1.44 11.74 -15.44
CA PRO A 205 -0.22 12.40 -15.88
C PRO A 205 -0.31 13.92 -15.68
N GLY A 206 0.67 14.48 -14.97
CA GLY A 206 0.77 15.92 -14.78
C GLY A 206 -0.22 16.56 -13.79
N THR A 207 -1.07 15.78 -13.13
CA THR A 207 -2.01 16.30 -12.14
C THR A 207 -1.37 16.31 -10.75
N PRO A 208 -1.31 17.47 -10.06
CA PRO A 208 -0.84 17.50 -8.67
C PRO A 208 -1.74 16.67 -7.76
N GLY A 209 -1.12 15.81 -6.96
CA GLY A 209 -1.81 15.02 -5.96
C GLY A 209 -2.84 14.01 -6.46
N PRO A 210 -2.63 13.27 -7.53
CA PRO A 210 -3.51 12.15 -7.85
C PRO A 210 -3.08 10.87 -7.17
N THR A 211 -1.97 10.92 -6.47
CA THR A 211 -1.77 9.94 -5.42
C THR A 211 -2.90 10.14 -4.45
N PRO A 212 -3.63 9.10 -4.17
CA PRO A 212 -4.83 9.14 -3.36
C PRO A 212 -4.55 9.86 -2.07
N GLY A 213 -5.24 10.97 -1.95
CA GLY A 213 -5.07 11.83 -0.82
C GLY A 213 -4.98 13.31 -1.12
N GLY A 214 -4.80 13.69 -2.34
CA GLY A 214 -4.61 15.10 -2.71
C GLY A 214 -3.26 15.64 -2.23
N PRO A 215 -2.99 16.92 -2.47
CA PRO A 215 -1.74 17.53 -2.05
C PRO A 215 -1.63 17.49 -0.53
N ILE A 216 -0.57 16.87 -0.04
CA ILE A 216 -0.28 16.76 1.38
C ILE A 216 -0.03 18.15 1.95
N GLU A 217 -0.88 18.55 2.88
CA GLU A 217 -0.54 19.68 3.73
C GLU A 217 0.47 19.22 4.75
N ALA A 218 1.73 19.57 4.55
CA ALA A 218 2.76 19.38 5.56
C ALA A 218 2.35 20.10 6.84
N ARG A 219 1.85 19.36 7.82
CA ARG A 219 1.74 19.87 9.19
C ARG A 219 3.07 19.65 9.89
N PRO A 220 3.57 20.60 10.66
CA PRO A 220 4.93 20.55 11.26
C PRO A 220 5.21 19.38 12.22
N SER A 221 4.24 18.51 12.51
CA SER A 221 4.41 17.41 13.48
C SER A 221 3.63 16.13 13.20
N THR A 222 2.90 16.04 12.08
CA THR A 222 2.22 14.81 11.66
C THR A 222 2.38 14.65 10.16
N MET A 223 3.35 13.85 9.74
CA MET A 223 3.43 13.42 8.35
C MET A 223 2.16 12.67 8.01
N THR A 224 1.35 13.24 7.16
CA THR A 224 0.30 12.48 6.48
C THR A 224 1.01 11.58 5.47
N PRO A 225 0.62 10.30 5.35
CA PRO A 225 1.28 9.35 4.45
C PRO A 225 1.38 9.94 3.04
N VAL A 226 2.59 9.97 2.52
CA VAL A 226 2.90 10.44 1.17
C VAL A 226 2.89 9.22 0.26
N GLY A 227 1.98 9.19 -0.67
CA GLY A 227 2.07 8.33 -1.84
C GLY A 227 1.82 6.85 -1.59
N GLU A 228 0.64 6.41 -1.94
CA GLU A 228 0.41 5.02 -2.30
C GLU A 228 0.89 4.84 -3.74
N LEU A 229 1.94 4.07 -3.93
CA LEU A 229 2.44 3.71 -5.24
C LEU A 229 1.92 2.33 -5.60
N ILE A 230 1.21 2.25 -6.70
CA ILE A 230 0.83 1.00 -7.31
C ILE A 230 1.82 0.73 -8.41
N ILE A 231 2.58 -0.31 -8.23
CA ILE A 231 3.52 -0.74 -9.23
C ILE A 231 3.06 -2.10 -9.73
N SER A 232 2.80 -2.22 -11.03
CA SER A 232 2.38 -3.47 -11.68
C SER A 232 3.46 -3.95 -12.65
N TRP A 233 3.72 -5.24 -12.66
CA TRP A 233 4.60 -5.92 -13.62
C TRP A 233 3.93 -7.21 -14.15
N PRO A 234 4.09 -7.58 -15.43
CA PRO A 234 4.60 -6.82 -16.58
C PRO A 234 3.52 -5.93 -17.21
N PRO A 235 3.86 -4.75 -17.71
CA PRO A 235 2.88 -3.82 -18.29
C PRO A 235 2.25 -4.32 -19.59
N GLN A 236 2.82 -5.32 -20.24
CA GLN A 236 2.41 -5.75 -21.59
C GLN A 236 1.61 -7.06 -21.64
N ASN A 237 1.47 -7.79 -20.52
CA ASN A 237 0.86 -9.13 -20.50
C ASN A 237 -0.33 -9.27 -19.53
N LEU A 238 -0.98 -8.18 -19.16
CA LEU A 238 -2.32 -8.31 -18.63
C LEU A 238 -3.18 -8.93 -19.73
N PRO A 239 -3.82 -10.08 -19.47
CA PRO A 239 -4.56 -10.78 -20.51
C PRO A 239 -5.53 -9.80 -21.15
N ASN A 240 -5.56 -9.81 -22.47
CA ASN A 240 -6.37 -8.94 -23.36
C ASN A 240 -7.89 -9.16 -23.19
N SER A 241 -8.32 -9.61 -22.02
CA SER A 241 -9.68 -9.98 -21.63
C SER A 241 -10.45 -8.82 -20.99
N GLY A 242 -10.05 -7.57 -21.20
CA GLY A 242 -10.84 -6.40 -20.74
C GLY A 242 -10.97 -6.28 -19.22
N ARG A 243 -10.19 -7.02 -18.43
CA ARG A 243 -10.17 -6.94 -16.97
C ARG A 243 -9.12 -5.93 -16.54
N ILE A 244 -9.56 -4.72 -16.33
CA ILE A 244 -8.75 -3.65 -15.74
C ILE A 244 -8.70 -3.92 -14.24
N ILE A 245 -7.51 -3.89 -13.65
CA ILE A 245 -7.36 -3.78 -12.18
C ILE A 245 -7.76 -2.35 -11.85
N GLU A 246 -8.90 -2.18 -11.22
CA GLU A 246 -9.31 -0.89 -10.68
C GLU A 246 -8.79 -0.78 -9.26
N LEU A 247 -8.11 0.30 -9.00
CA LEU A 247 -7.57 0.60 -7.69
C LEU A 247 -8.40 1.67 -7.03
N ILE A 248 -8.87 1.36 -5.84
CA ILE A 248 -9.62 2.27 -5.00
C ILE A 248 -8.77 2.59 -3.78
N GLU A 249 -8.50 3.83 -3.59
CA GLU A 249 -7.67 4.33 -2.51
C GLU A 249 -8.48 5.19 -1.54
N ARG A 250 -8.15 5.09 -0.25
CA ARG A 250 -8.68 5.97 0.79
C ARG A 250 -7.61 6.33 1.79
N GLN A 251 -7.47 7.61 2.05
CA GLN A 251 -6.63 8.10 3.15
C GLN A 251 -7.28 7.87 4.51
N ALA A 252 -6.45 7.79 5.55
CA ALA A 252 -6.89 7.79 6.94
C ALA A 252 -7.94 8.89 7.15
N MET A 253 -9.11 8.48 7.60
CA MET A 253 -10.33 9.29 7.66
C MET A 253 -10.15 10.57 8.47
N THR A 254 -9.82 11.65 7.77
CA THR A 254 -10.27 12.98 8.19
C THR A 254 -11.65 13.20 7.59
N PRO A 255 -12.61 13.84 8.27
CA PRO A 255 -13.99 13.89 7.80
C PRO A 255 -14.18 14.92 6.69
N VAL A 256 -13.70 14.66 5.49
CA VAL A 256 -14.14 15.34 4.24
C VAL A 256 -13.85 14.43 3.03
N GLY A 257 -14.91 13.91 2.44
CA GLY A 257 -14.98 13.52 1.03
C GLY A 257 -14.17 12.28 0.61
N ALA A 258 -14.84 11.15 0.51
CA ALA A 258 -14.36 10.02 -0.27
C ALA A 258 -14.38 10.42 -1.76
N THR A 259 -13.23 10.28 -2.45
CA THR A 259 -13.18 10.36 -3.90
C THR A 259 -13.06 8.95 -4.45
N THR A 260 -14.12 8.45 -5.05
CA THR A 260 -14.09 7.19 -5.82
C THR A 260 -13.61 7.55 -7.20
N LEU A 261 -12.52 6.93 -7.64
CA LEU A 261 -12.06 7.02 -9.01
C LEU A 261 -12.55 5.78 -9.76
N GLN A 262 -13.48 5.97 -10.70
CA GLN A 262 -13.90 4.96 -11.67
C GLN A 262 -13.08 5.15 -12.95
N TRP A 263 -12.52 4.05 -13.45
CA TRP A 263 -11.83 3.94 -14.73
C TRP A 263 -12.53 2.98 -15.68
#